data_b251b2caf8c112a7d6a7e329bb4074b0
#
_entry.id   b251b2caf8c112a7d6a7e329bb4074b0
#
_cell.length_a   1.000
_cell.length_b   1.000
_cell.length_c   1.000
_cell.angle_alpha   90.00
_cell.angle_beta   90.00
_cell.angle_gamma   90.00
#
_symmetry.space_group_name_H-M   'P 1'
#
loop_
_entity.id
_entity.type
_entity.pdbx_description
1 polymer ?
#
loop_
_entity_poly.entity_id
_entity_poly.type
_entity_poly.pdbx_seq_one_letter_code
_entity_poly.pdbx_strand_id
1 'polypeptide(L)' 'MNKEYYQAKADLCQKLAIQQMTEGNAKEAGDNLIRMVNALNHINLINYQEEKDNA' A
#
# COMPACT_ATOMS: atom_id res chain seq x y z
N MET A 1 3.09 -13.61 -8.35
CA MET A 1 2.90 -12.56 -7.34
C MET A 1 1.49 -12.02 -7.45
N ASN A 2 0.95 -11.56 -6.36
CA ASN A 2 -0.48 -11.30 -6.24
C ASN A 2 -0.75 -9.80 -6.02
N LYS A 3 -1.10 -9.09 -7.10
CA LYS A 3 -1.43 -7.68 -7.05
C LYS A 3 -2.64 -7.41 -6.13
N GLU A 4 -3.60 -8.32 -6.13
CA GLU A 4 -4.80 -8.19 -5.32
C GLU A 4 -4.48 -8.17 -3.83
N TYR A 5 -3.51 -9.00 -3.40
CA TYR A 5 -3.05 -9.01 -2.02
C TYR A 5 -2.48 -7.65 -1.62
N TYR A 6 -1.60 -7.09 -2.46
CA TYR A 6 -0.98 -5.80 -2.17
C TYR A 6 -1.97 -4.66 -2.24
N GLN A 7 -2.95 -4.73 -3.15
CA GLN A 7 -4.01 -3.72 -3.23
C GLN A 7 -4.88 -3.74 -1.97
N ALA A 8 -5.27 -4.93 -1.52
CA ALA A 8 -6.06 -5.08 -0.29
C ALA A 8 -5.28 -4.57 0.92
N LYS A 9 -3.98 -4.86 0.97
CA LYS A 9 -3.12 -4.39 2.06
C LYS A 9 -3.00 -2.87 2.06
N ALA A 10 -2.82 -2.26 0.89
CA ALA A 10 -2.75 -0.80 0.76
C ALA A 10 -4.07 -0.15 1.20
N ASP A 11 -5.19 -0.70 0.79
CA ASP A 11 -6.52 -0.18 1.16
C ASP A 11 -6.74 -0.26 2.66
N LEU A 12 -6.37 -1.38 3.28
CA LEU A 12 -6.50 -1.55 4.73
C LEU A 12 -5.62 -0.55 5.48
N CYS A 13 -4.37 -0.41 5.07
CA CYS A 13 -3.44 0.53 5.70
C CYS A 13 -3.93 1.97 5.56
N GLN A 14 -4.53 2.32 4.43
CA GLN A 14 -5.11 3.63 4.21
C GLN A 14 -6.26 3.90 5.19
N LYS A 15 -7.17 2.95 5.34
CA LYS A 15 -8.30 3.08 6.28
C LYS A 15 -7.82 3.25 7.71
N LEU A 16 -6.85 2.44 8.11
CA LEU A 16 -6.29 2.52 9.46
C LEU A 16 -5.59 3.85 9.69
N ALA A 17 -4.86 4.34 8.70
CA ALA A 17 -4.16 5.63 8.81
C ALA A 17 -5.16 6.78 9.00
N ILE A 18 -6.24 6.78 8.22
CA ILE A 18 -7.28 7.81 8.34
C ILE A 18 -7.93 7.77 9.72
N GLN A 19 -8.27 6.58 10.20
CA GLN A 19 -8.85 6.40 11.53
C GLN A 19 -7.90 6.90 12.61
N GLN A 20 -6.63 6.55 12.54
CA GLN A 20 -5.63 6.95 13.52
C GLN A 20 -5.38 8.46 13.50
N MET A 21 -5.41 9.09 12.34
CA MET A 21 -5.30 10.54 12.24
C MET A 21 -6.49 11.22 12.91
N THR A 22 -7.69 10.68 12.72
CA THR A 22 -8.91 11.18 13.36
C THR A 22 -8.81 11.06 14.87
N GLU A 23 -8.17 10.01 15.36
CA GLU A 23 -7.97 9.78 16.80
C GLU A 23 -6.81 10.58 17.40
N GLY A 24 -6.06 11.30 16.57
CA GLY A 24 -4.89 12.05 17.00
C GLY A 24 -3.64 11.20 17.18
N ASN A 25 -3.62 10.01 16.59
CA ASN A 25 -2.53 9.04 16.73
C ASN A 25 -1.59 9.11 15.53
N ALA A 26 -0.85 10.22 15.44
CA ALA A 26 -0.06 10.54 14.25
C ALA A 26 1.05 9.53 13.95
N LYS A 27 1.68 8.98 15.00
CA LYS A 27 2.78 8.01 14.81
C LYS A 27 2.29 6.74 14.12
N GLU A 28 1.21 6.17 14.61
CA GLU A 28 0.66 4.95 14.03
C GLU A 28 0.09 5.20 12.64
N ALA A 29 -0.54 6.36 12.44
CA ALA A 29 -1.02 6.76 11.13
C ALA A 29 0.13 6.82 10.12
N GLY A 30 1.25 7.42 10.52
CA GLY A 30 2.44 7.50 9.67
C GLY A 30 3.00 6.13 9.31
N ASP A 31 3.05 5.22 10.30
CA ASP A 31 3.51 3.84 10.05
C ASP A 31 2.62 3.13 9.02
N ASN A 32 1.31 3.30 9.12
CA ASN A 32 0.39 2.70 8.15
C ASN A 32 0.47 3.35 6.78
N LEU A 33 0.74 4.64 6.70
CA LEU A 33 0.98 5.29 5.41
C LEU A 33 2.23 4.74 4.73
N ILE A 34 3.30 4.48 5.49
CA ILE A 34 4.52 3.88 4.96
C ILE A 34 4.22 2.47 4.43
N ARG A 35 3.45 1.68 5.17
CA ARG A 35 3.04 0.34 4.74
C ARG A 35 2.21 0.40 3.45
N MET A 36 1.31 1.39 3.35
CA MET A 36 0.53 1.61 2.14
C MET A 36 1.43 1.90 0.94
N VAL A 37 2.38 2.81 1.09
CA VAL A 37 3.31 3.17 0.03
C VAL A 37 4.14 1.95 -0.40
N ASN A 38 4.62 1.15 0.56
CA ASN A 38 5.37 -0.06 0.26
C ASN A 38 4.53 -1.05 -0.55
N ALA A 39 3.26 -1.23 -0.19
CA ALA A 39 2.36 -2.12 -0.94
C ALA A 39 2.14 -1.62 -2.36
N LEU A 40 1.94 -0.31 -2.55
CA LEU A 40 1.78 0.29 -3.87
C LEU A 40 3.04 0.14 -4.72
N ASN A 41 4.22 0.25 -4.10
CA ASN A 41 5.49 0.02 -4.79
C ASN A 41 5.60 -1.41 -5.31
N HIS A 42 5.14 -2.39 -4.54
CA HIS A 42 5.11 -3.78 -5.01
C HIS A 42 4.21 -3.93 -6.24
N ILE A 43 3.06 -3.29 -6.24
CA ILE A 43 2.16 -3.31 -7.40
C ILE A 43 2.85 -2.71 -8.63
N ASN A 44 3.53 -1.59 -8.46
CA ASN A 44 4.26 -0.94 -9.54
C ASN A 44 5.35 -1.84 -10.12
N LEU A 45 6.08 -2.54 -9.25
CA LEU A 45 7.11 -3.49 -9.68
C LEU A 45 6.51 -4.66 -10.46
N ILE A 46 5.39 -5.20 -10.01
CA ILE A 46 4.70 -6.28 -10.70
C ILE A 46 4.24 -5.81 -12.08
N ASN A 47 3.64 -4.63 -12.15
CA ASN A 47 3.20 -4.05 -13.43
C ASN A 47 4.37 -3.84 -14.39
N TYR A 48 5.48 -3.34 -13.88
CA TYR A 48 6.68 -3.15 -14.68
C TYR A 48 7.19 -4.47 -15.27
N GLN A 49 7.23 -5.52 -14.43
CA GLN A 49 7.67 -6.84 -14.89
C GLN A 49 6.73 -7.44 -15.93
N GLU A 50 5.43 -7.27 -15.75
CA GLU A 50 4.44 -7.73 -16.72
C GLU A 50 4.61 -7.03 -18.06
N GLU A 51 4.82 -5.73 -18.07
CA GLU A 51 5.07 -4.97 -19.30
C GLU A 51 6.35 -5.44 -19.99
N LYS A 52 7.40 -5.67 -19.21
CA LYS A 52 8.68 -6.12 -19.74
C LYS A 52 8.57 -7.51 -20.36
N ASP A 53 7.82 -8.42 -19.73
CA ASP A 53 7.65 -9.77 -20.22
C ASP A 53 6.82 -9.81 -21.50
N ASN A 54 5.97 -8.81 -21.71
CA ASN A 54 5.11 -8.70 -22.90
C ASN A 54 5.73 -7.88 -24.03
N ALA A 55 6.90 -7.33 -23.83
CA ALA A 55 7.55 -6.46 -24.80
C ALA A 55 8.25 -7.25 -25.93
#